data_5029e17eac6f913e635737feb21eb43c
#
_entry.id   5029e17eac6f913e635737feb21eb43c
#
_cell.length_a   1.000
_cell.length_b   1.000
_cell.length_c   1.000
_cell.angle_alpha   90.00
_cell.angle_beta   90.00
_cell.angle_gamma   90.00
#
_symmetry.space_group_name_H-M   'P 1'
#
loop_
_entity.id
_entity.type
_entity.pdbx_description
1 polymer ?
#
loop_
_entity_poly.entity_id
_entity_poly.type
_entity_poly.pdbx_seq_one_letter_code
_entity_poly.pdbx_strand_id
1 'polypeptide(L)'
;MTARPSWAGRGIGDALSSIPMAWVLRAILGVGSAALLYLAWPVAAGALEAQKADTVMFELRTRQPLKLPAVQAALQALDRAVEADPVAGRRLRRAELLAGAALAANLPVSNEQRAAWLKKAESDLEFGLTNDPARGIAWAQLASVRQALYGTSAKVVAALLMSIETAPMLNTLWPPRLQLILDNWRFFTSEERERIVAHVAETWRLSTDRRWFADAIRTPIDELFLRHALGDDPNARDELEKLIMNAKKK
;
A
#
# COMPACT_ATOMS: atom_id res chain seq x y z
N MET A 1 80.03 -46.84 -0.14
CA MET A 1 79.58 -45.72 -1.01
C MET A 1 78.05 -45.62 -0.89
N THR A 2 77.58 -44.74 -0.04
CA THR A 2 76.11 -44.55 0.27
C THR A 2 75.67 -43.27 -0.37
N ALA A 3 74.81 -43.40 -1.40
CA ALA A 3 74.20 -42.24 -2.03
C ALA A 3 73.08 -41.67 -1.14
N ARG A 4 73.16 -40.42 -0.77
CA ARG A 4 72.07 -39.65 -0.07
C ARG A 4 71.03 -39.20 -1.12
N PRO A 5 69.73 -39.40 -0.90
CA PRO A 5 68.71 -38.82 -1.72
C PRO A 5 68.59 -37.32 -1.32
N SER A 6 68.73 -36.39 -2.31
CA SER A 6 68.51 -34.99 -2.15
C SER A 6 66.98 -34.69 -2.22
N TRP A 7 66.37 -34.48 -1.09
CA TRP A 7 65.05 -33.84 -0.98
C TRP A 7 65.23 -32.31 -1.12
N ALA A 8 65.33 -31.85 -2.34
CA ALA A 8 65.17 -30.41 -2.60
C ALA A 8 63.69 -30.07 -2.46
N GLY A 9 63.33 -29.37 -1.39
CA GLY A 9 62.01 -28.84 -1.14
C GLY A 9 61.60 -27.87 -2.27
N ARG A 10 60.63 -28.29 -3.08
CA ARG A 10 59.91 -27.36 -3.92
C ARG A 10 59.02 -26.51 -2.97
N GLY A 11 59.44 -25.27 -2.79
CA GLY A 11 58.70 -24.31 -1.96
C GLY A 11 57.31 -24.06 -2.49
N ILE A 12 56.36 -23.89 -1.56
CA ILE A 12 54.97 -23.53 -1.86
C ILE A 12 54.92 -22.23 -2.72
N GLY A 13 55.97 -21.39 -2.66
CA GLY A 13 56.10 -20.17 -3.49
C GLY A 13 56.19 -20.45 -5.00
N ASP A 14 56.81 -21.54 -5.44
CA ASP A 14 56.97 -21.87 -6.88
C ASP A 14 55.67 -22.39 -7.50
N ALA A 15 54.75 -22.94 -6.70
CA ALA A 15 53.44 -23.41 -7.18
C ALA A 15 52.47 -22.24 -7.44
N LEU A 16 52.61 -21.10 -6.74
CA LEU A 16 51.78 -19.91 -6.93
C LEU A 16 52.23 -19.08 -8.14
N SER A 17 53.53 -19.10 -8.50
CA SER A 17 54.05 -18.35 -9.67
C SER A 17 53.70 -18.98 -11.01
N SER A 18 53.19 -20.19 -11.01
CA SER A 18 52.80 -20.92 -12.26
C SER A 18 51.30 -20.79 -12.60
N ILE A 19 50.50 -20.14 -11.78
CA ILE A 19 49.05 -19.94 -12.06
C ILE A 19 48.92 -18.84 -13.10
N PRO A 20 48.40 -19.10 -14.32
CA PRO A 20 48.23 -18.06 -15.33
C PRO A 20 47.29 -16.99 -14.77
N MET A 21 47.63 -15.72 -14.88
CA MET A 21 46.84 -14.57 -14.43
C MET A 21 45.37 -14.66 -14.89
N ALA A 22 45.16 -15.25 -16.08
CA ALA A 22 43.81 -15.47 -16.61
C ALA A 22 42.92 -16.38 -15.72
N TRP A 23 43.52 -17.39 -15.03
CA TRP A 23 42.77 -18.25 -14.13
C TRP A 23 42.44 -17.54 -12.81
N VAL A 24 43.32 -16.70 -12.31
CA VAL A 24 43.06 -15.85 -11.12
C VAL A 24 41.91 -14.90 -11.41
N LEU A 25 41.94 -14.23 -12.57
CA LEU A 25 40.87 -13.34 -12.99
C LEU A 25 39.52 -14.08 -13.12
N ARG A 26 39.50 -15.26 -13.75
CA ARG A 26 38.31 -16.09 -13.88
C ARG A 26 37.75 -16.52 -12.51
N ALA A 27 38.64 -16.90 -11.59
CA ALA A 27 38.22 -17.26 -10.24
C ALA A 27 37.59 -16.07 -9.49
N ILE A 28 38.20 -14.88 -9.56
CA ILE A 28 37.68 -13.65 -8.96
C ILE A 28 36.32 -13.30 -9.58
N LEU A 29 36.20 -13.34 -10.90
CA LEU A 29 34.92 -13.07 -11.57
C LEU A 29 33.85 -14.12 -11.19
N GLY A 30 34.22 -15.41 -11.12
CA GLY A 30 33.33 -16.49 -10.73
C GLY A 30 32.82 -16.32 -9.29
N VAL A 31 33.71 -16.04 -8.34
CA VAL A 31 33.36 -15.79 -6.93
C VAL A 31 32.53 -14.51 -6.80
N GLY A 32 32.92 -13.44 -7.49
CA GLY A 32 32.17 -12.18 -7.50
C GLY A 32 30.74 -12.37 -8.05
N SER A 33 30.60 -13.08 -9.16
CA SER A 33 29.29 -13.39 -9.74
C SER A 33 28.43 -14.25 -8.81
N ALA A 34 29.01 -15.28 -8.17
CA ALA A 34 28.30 -16.12 -7.20
C ALA A 34 27.85 -15.31 -5.97
N ALA A 35 28.69 -14.43 -5.48
CA ALA A 35 28.34 -13.52 -4.37
C ALA A 35 27.20 -12.58 -4.74
N LEU A 36 27.23 -11.97 -5.94
CA LEU A 36 26.14 -11.13 -6.42
C LEU A 36 24.83 -11.91 -6.58
N LEU A 37 24.86 -13.11 -7.13
CA LEU A 37 23.69 -13.98 -7.24
C LEU A 37 23.14 -14.37 -5.85
N TYR A 38 24.00 -14.67 -4.91
CA TYR A 38 23.60 -14.97 -3.54
C TYR A 38 22.92 -13.77 -2.87
N LEU A 39 23.44 -12.56 -3.03
CA LEU A 39 22.85 -11.33 -2.49
C LEU A 39 21.55 -10.94 -3.20
N ALA A 40 21.44 -11.20 -4.51
CA ALA A 40 20.23 -10.89 -5.28
C ALA A 40 19.12 -11.95 -5.10
N TRP A 41 19.46 -13.15 -4.64
CA TRP A 41 18.50 -14.26 -4.53
C TRP A 41 17.27 -13.95 -3.67
N PRO A 42 17.39 -13.36 -2.45
CA PRO A 42 16.22 -13.04 -1.63
C PRO A 42 15.26 -12.08 -2.34
N VAL A 43 15.81 -11.08 -3.05
CA VAL A 43 15.04 -10.09 -3.81
C VAL A 43 14.27 -10.77 -4.96
N ALA A 44 14.94 -11.63 -5.72
CA ALA A 44 14.34 -12.38 -6.81
C ALA A 44 13.27 -13.38 -6.31
N ALA A 45 13.58 -14.15 -5.28
CA ALA A 45 12.66 -15.10 -4.67
C ALA A 45 11.39 -14.39 -4.16
N GLY A 46 11.57 -13.29 -3.42
CA GLY A 46 10.44 -12.50 -2.94
C GLY A 46 9.61 -11.87 -4.06
N ALA A 47 10.23 -11.47 -5.17
CA ALA A 47 9.51 -10.95 -6.34
C ALA A 47 8.66 -12.06 -7.02
N LEU A 48 9.22 -13.25 -7.18
CA LEU A 48 8.51 -14.40 -7.75
C LEU A 48 7.33 -14.84 -6.89
N GLU A 49 7.50 -14.87 -5.56
CA GLU A 49 6.38 -15.15 -4.66
C GLU A 49 5.30 -14.08 -4.75
N ALA A 50 5.67 -12.79 -4.77
CA ALA A 50 4.72 -11.69 -4.85
C ALA A 50 3.88 -11.71 -6.13
N GLN A 51 4.43 -12.19 -7.26
CA GLN A 51 3.68 -12.33 -8.52
C GLN A 51 2.48 -13.28 -8.43
N LYS A 52 2.55 -14.30 -7.55
CA LYS A 52 1.45 -15.24 -7.36
C LYS A 52 0.17 -14.57 -6.83
N ALA A 53 0.28 -13.38 -6.26
CA ALA A 53 -0.87 -12.60 -5.79
C ALA A 53 -1.45 -11.67 -6.86
N ASP A 54 -0.84 -11.52 -8.04
CA ASP A 54 -1.20 -10.50 -9.02
C ASP A 54 -2.65 -10.59 -9.50
N THR A 55 -3.13 -11.81 -9.75
CA THR A 55 -4.51 -12.03 -10.19
C THR A 55 -5.52 -11.54 -9.14
N VAL A 56 -5.32 -11.90 -7.88
CA VAL A 56 -6.22 -11.49 -6.78
C VAL A 56 -6.11 -9.99 -6.51
N MET A 57 -4.92 -9.43 -6.63
CA MET A 57 -4.73 -7.97 -6.53
C MET A 57 -5.42 -7.21 -7.66
N PHE A 58 -5.42 -7.77 -8.87
CA PHE A 58 -6.16 -7.19 -10.00
C PHE A 58 -7.67 -7.28 -9.77
N GLU A 59 -8.20 -8.43 -9.33
CA GLU A 59 -9.62 -8.61 -8.98
C GLU A 59 -10.03 -7.60 -7.89
N LEU A 60 -9.22 -7.43 -6.84
CA LEU A 60 -9.46 -6.47 -5.78
C LEU A 60 -9.56 -5.03 -6.32
N ARG A 61 -8.59 -4.61 -7.12
CA ARG A 61 -8.52 -3.24 -7.68
C ARG A 61 -9.63 -2.95 -8.68
N THR A 62 -10.09 -3.97 -9.41
CA THR A 62 -11.20 -3.87 -10.37
C THR A 62 -12.57 -4.15 -9.75
N ARG A 63 -12.63 -4.31 -8.42
CA ARG A 63 -13.84 -4.59 -7.64
C ARG A 63 -14.58 -5.85 -8.10
N GLN A 64 -13.84 -6.84 -8.60
CA GLN A 64 -14.40 -8.13 -8.95
C GLN A 64 -14.65 -8.97 -7.68
N PRO A 65 -15.59 -9.93 -7.73
CA PRO A 65 -15.86 -10.80 -6.60
C PRO A 65 -14.64 -11.62 -6.20
N LEU A 66 -14.18 -11.46 -4.96
CA LEU A 66 -13.05 -12.21 -4.41
C LEU A 66 -13.50 -13.60 -3.94
N LYS A 67 -12.66 -14.62 -4.17
CA LYS A 67 -12.84 -15.98 -3.66
C LYS A 67 -11.91 -16.22 -2.47
N LEU A 68 -12.46 -16.66 -1.33
CA LEU A 68 -11.68 -16.84 -0.10
C LEU A 68 -10.44 -17.74 -0.29
N PRO A 69 -10.50 -18.91 -0.97
CA PRO A 69 -9.29 -19.74 -1.18
C PRO A 69 -8.21 -19.02 -1.98
N ALA A 70 -8.59 -18.23 -3.00
CA ALA A 70 -7.65 -17.45 -3.80
C ALA A 70 -6.99 -16.34 -2.98
N VAL A 71 -7.77 -15.62 -2.15
CA VAL A 71 -7.26 -14.60 -1.22
C VAL A 71 -6.27 -15.22 -0.24
N GLN A 72 -6.60 -16.35 0.37
CA GLN A 72 -5.72 -17.06 1.31
C GLN A 72 -4.40 -17.50 0.65
N ALA A 73 -4.46 -18.07 -0.55
CA ALA A 73 -3.27 -18.46 -1.30
C ALA A 73 -2.39 -17.23 -1.66
N ALA A 74 -3.01 -16.13 -2.07
CA ALA A 74 -2.32 -14.87 -2.37
C ALA A 74 -1.67 -14.26 -1.11
N LEU A 75 -2.35 -14.29 0.04
CA LEU A 75 -1.80 -13.83 1.31
C LEU A 75 -0.59 -14.68 1.75
N GLN A 76 -0.67 -16.01 1.62
CA GLN A 76 0.46 -16.90 1.91
C GLN A 76 1.66 -16.60 0.98
N ALA A 77 1.40 -16.31 -0.30
CA ALA A 77 2.46 -15.94 -1.23
C ALA A 77 3.12 -14.60 -0.84
N LEU A 78 2.31 -13.60 -0.44
CA LEU A 78 2.84 -12.32 0.04
C LEU A 78 3.55 -12.44 1.39
N ASP A 79 3.13 -13.36 2.28
CA ASP A 79 3.85 -13.65 3.50
C ASP A 79 5.25 -14.18 3.20
N ARG A 80 5.37 -15.19 2.32
CA ARG A 80 6.69 -15.71 1.87
C ARG A 80 7.52 -14.64 1.17
N ALA A 81 6.88 -13.76 0.39
CA ALA A 81 7.57 -12.65 -0.27
C ALA A 81 8.18 -11.65 0.73
N VAL A 82 7.45 -11.33 1.81
CA VAL A 82 7.93 -10.45 2.88
C VAL A 82 8.99 -11.15 3.75
N GLU A 83 8.87 -12.46 3.99
CA GLU A 83 9.90 -13.25 4.69
C GLU A 83 11.22 -13.30 3.92
N ALA A 84 11.15 -13.47 2.59
CA ALA A 84 12.33 -13.49 1.74
C ALA A 84 13.05 -12.14 1.67
N ASP A 85 12.26 -11.04 1.60
CA ASP A 85 12.81 -9.69 1.50
C ASP A 85 11.81 -8.67 2.10
N PRO A 86 12.01 -8.24 3.35
CA PRO A 86 11.05 -7.43 4.13
C PRO A 86 11.07 -5.94 3.77
N VAL A 87 11.10 -5.60 2.48
CA VAL A 87 11.08 -4.21 2.02
C VAL A 87 9.69 -3.56 2.12
N ALA A 88 9.66 -2.24 2.25
CA ALA A 88 8.44 -1.45 2.39
C ALA A 88 7.39 -1.77 1.30
N GLY A 89 7.80 -1.85 0.04
CA GLY A 89 6.91 -2.11 -1.08
C GLY A 89 6.15 -3.45 -0.97
N ARG A 90 6.80 -4.52 -0.48
CA ARG A 90 6.15 -5.83 -0.27
C ARG A 90 5.18 -5.81 0.90
N ARG A 91 5.54 -5.15 2.00
CA ARG A 91 4.62 -4.97 3.13
C ARG A 91 3.40 -4.15 2.76
N LEU A 92 3.57 -3.03 2.04
CA LEU A 92 2.45 -2.23 1.54
C LEU A 92 1.54 -3.03 0.62
N ARG A 93 2.10 -3.88 -0.25
CA ARG A 93 1.31 -4.75 -1.12
C ARG A 93 0.53 -5.80 -0.34
N ARG A 94 1.14 -6.41 0.69
CA ARG A 94 0.42 -7.34 1.59
C ARG A 94 -0.68 -6.62 2.36
N ALA A 95 -0.41 -5.42 2.85
CA ALA A 95 -1.39 -4.59 3.54
C ALA A 95 -2.59 -4.24 2.65
N GLU A 96 -2.36 -3.90 1.37
CA GLU A 96 -3.42 -3.63 0.40
C GLU A 96 -4.37 -4.83 0.28
N LEU A 97 -3.83 -6.04 0.12
CA LEU A 97 -4.67 -7.24 0.03
C LEU A 97 -5.39 -7.55 1.35
N LEU A 98 -4.70 -7.46 2.48
CA LEU A 98 -5.28 -7.70 3.81
C LEU A 98 -6.43 -6.72 4.09
N ALA A 99 -6.20 -5.43 3.88
CA ALA A 99 -7.22 -4.39 4.08
C ALA A 99 -8.40 -4.57 3.11
N GLY A 100 -8.12 -4.76 1.83
CA GLY A 100 -9.16 -4.94 0.82
C GLY A 100 -10.01 -6.18 1.07
N ALA A 101 -9.39 -7.32 1.41
CA ALA A 101 -10.11 -8.55 1.74
C ALA A 101 -10.91 -8.43 3.05
N ALA A 102 -10.35 -7.77 4.08
CA ALA A 102 -11.06 -7.55 5.34
C ALA A 102 -12.27 -6.63 5.20
N LEU A 103 -12.18 -5.62 4.32
CA LEU A 103 -13.25 -4.66 4.08
C LEU A 103 -14.29 -5.15 3.03
N ALA A 104 -13.98 -6.22 2.30
CA ALA A 104 -14.91 -6.81 1.33
C ALA A 104 -16.11 -7.45 2.04
N ALA A 105 -17.31 -6.89 1.82
CA ALA A 105 -18.54 -7.36 2.47
C ALA A 105 -18.94 -8.78 2.06
N ASN A 106 -18.59 -9.18 0.83
CA ASN A 106 -18.97 -10.46 0.22
C ASN A 106 -18.04 -11.63 0.56
N LEU A 107 -16.92 -11.38 1.30
CA LEU A 107 -16.02 -12.47 1.67
C LEU A 107 -16.54 -13.17 2.94
N PRO A 108 -16.75 -14.50 2.90
CA PRO A 108 -17.27 -15.27 4.04
C PRO A 108 -16.16 -15.56 5.07
N VAL A 109 -15.71 -14.52 5.79
CA VAL A 109 -14.71 -14.61 6.87
C VAL A 109 -15.31 -14.15 8.18
N SER A 110 -14.82 -14.73 9.29
CA SER A 110 -15.29 -14.34 10.62
C SER A 110 -14.84 -12.92 11.02
N ASN A 111 -15.50 -12.32 11.98
CA ASN A 111 -15.12 -11.00 12.49
C ASN A 111 -13.72 -11.02 13.11
N GLU A 112 -13.33 -12.10 13.78
CA GLU A 112 -12.00 -12.31 14.35
C GLU A 112 -10.93 -12.33 13.25
N GLN A 113 -11.21 -13.03 12.16
CA GLN A 113 -10.31 -13.09 10.99
C GLN A 113 -10.17 -11.71 10.33
N ARG A 114 -11.28 -10.97 10.17
CA ARG A 114 -11.26 -9.59 9.65
C ARG A 114 -10.40 -8.69 10.53
N ALA A 115 -10.61 -8.73 11.84
CA ALA A 115 -9.84 -7.94 12.79
C ALA A 115 -8.35 -8.30 12.78
N ALA A 116 -8.01 -9.60 12.67
CA ALA A 116 -6.63 -10.05 12.55
C ALA A 116 -5.96 -9.53 11.26
N TRP A 117 -6.66 -9.58 10.13
CA TRP A 117 -6.17 -9.03 8.87
C TRP A 117 -5.98 -7.53 8.91
N LEU A 118 -6.93 -6.78 9.48
CA LEU A 118 -6.83 -5.33 9.64
C LEU A 118 -5.65 -4.93 10.54
N LYS A 119 -5.43 -5.63 11.67
CA LYS A 119 -4.27 -5.37 12.55
C LYS A 119 -2.94 -5.63 11.84
N LYS A 120 -2.85 -6.71 11.07
CA LYS A 120 -1.65 -7.01 10.27
C LYS A 120 -1.45 -5.96 9.17
N ALA A 121 -2.55 -5.52 8.51
CA ALA A 121 -2.50 -4.45 7.51
C ALA A 121 -2.04 -3.12 8.13
N GLU A 122 -2.53 -2.74 9.31
CA GLU A 122 -2.09 -1.53 10.02
C GLU A 122 -0.57 -1.56 10.27
N SER A 123 -0.06 -2.64 10.84
CA SER A 123 1.38 -2.80 11.09
C SER A 123 2.23 -2.71 9.82
N ASP A 124 1.79 -3.33 8.72
CA ASP A 124 2.50 -3.27 7.44
C ASP A 124 2.44 -1.88 6.80
N LEU A 125 1.30 -1.19 6.92
CA LEU A 125 1.15 0.19 6.44
C LEU A 125 2.04 1.15 7.23
N GLU A 126 2.06 1.05 8.56
CA GLU A 126 2.93 1.87 9.41
C GLU A 126 4.40 1.66 9.07
N PHE A 127 4.84 0.41 8.96
CA PHE A 127 6.22 0.11 8.54
C PHE A 127 6.52 0.67 7.15
N GLY A 128 5.61 0.45 6.18
CA GLY A 128 5.79 0.91 4.82
C GLY A 128 5.87 2.43 4.71
N LEU A 129 5.00 3.15 5.43
CA LEU A 129 4.93 4.60 5.44
C LEU A 129 6.08 5.26 6.21
N THR A 130 6.66 4.58 7.21
CA THR A 130 7.89 5.05 7.87
C THR A 130 9.07 5.07 6.89
N ASN A 131 9.12 4.14 5.93
CA ASN A 131 10.19 4.03 4.95
C ASN A 131 9.90 4.78 3.64
N ASP A 132 8.63 5.00 3.30
CA ASP A 132 8.17 5.68 2.09
C ASP A 132 6.93 6.53 2.39
N PRO A 133 7.11 7.71 3.04
CA PRO A 133 6.00 8.54 3.51
C PRO A 133 5.23 9.25 2.39
N ALA A 134 5.74 9.29 1.16
CA ALA A 134 5.09 9.99 0.04
C ALA A 134 3.93 9.20 -0.60
N ARG A 135 3.53 8.08 -0.04
CA ARG A 135 2.49 7.19 -0.61
C ARG A 135 1.08 7.54 -0.15
N GLY A 136 0.44 8.49 -0.82
CA GLY A 136 -0.92 8.93 -0.50
C GLY A 136 -1.99 7.83 -0.51
N ILE A 137 -1.86 6.80 -1.35
CA ILE A 137 -2.76 5.63 -1.34
C ILE A 137 -2.61 4.85 -0.03
N ALA A 138 -1.39 4.61 0.42
CA ALA A 138 -1.15 3.86 1.64
C ALA A 138 -1.63 4.63 2.89
N TRP A 139 -1.52 5.95 2.90
CA TRP A 139 -2.12 6.78 3.93
C TRP A 139 -3.65 6.70 3.96
N ALA A 140 -4.32 6.72 2.79
CA ALA A 140 -5.77 6.53 2.71
C ALA A 140 -6.19 5.14 3.21
N GLN A 141 -5.43 4.11 2.86
CA GLN A 141 -5.66 2.75 3.36
C GLN A 141 -5.49 2.67 4.88
N LEU A 142 -4.44 3.32 5.44
CA LEU A 142 -4.22 3.38 6.88
C LEU A 142 -5.38 4.06 7.60
N ALA A 143 -5.91 5.16 7.06
CA ALA A 143 -7.09 5.82 7.59
C ALA A 143 -8.31 4.89 7.61
N SER A 144 -8.58 4.18 6.50
CA SER A 144 -9.69 3.23 6.38
C SER A 144 -9.54 2.04 7.33
N VAL A 145 -8.33 1.48 7.45
CA VAL A 145 -8.02 0.37 8.37
C VAL A 145 -8.22 0.79 9.82
N ARG A 146 -7.72 1.96 10.21
CA ARG A 146 -7.91 2.49 11.57
C ARG A 146 -9.37 2.78 11.88
N GLN A 147 -10.13 3.31 10.92
CA GLN A 147 -11.57 3.52 11.11
C GLN A 147 -12.30 2.18 11.31
N ALA A 148 -11.95 1.15 10.56
CA ALA A 148 -12.57 -0.17 10.71
C ALA A 148 -12.20 -0.85 12.04
N LEU A 149 -10.98 -0.64 12.56
CA LEU A 149 -10.51 -1.22 13.82
C LEU A 149 -11.02 -0.49 15.06
N TYR A 150 -10.99 0.85 15.02
CA TYR A 150 -11.12 1.69 16.23
C TYR A 150 -12.27 2.68 16.15
N GLY A 151 -12.99 2.71 15.01
CA GLY A 151 -13.99 3.75 14.75
C GLY A 151 -13.39 5.11 14.43
N THR A 152 -14.25 6.13 14.47
CA THR A 152 -13.88 7.51 14.17
C THR A 152 -12.95 8.09 15.24
N SER A 153 -11.84 8.73 14.83
CA SER A 153 -10.83 9.23 15.77
C SER A 153 -9.85 10.22 15.14
N ALA A 154 -9.12 10.95 15.97
CA ALA A 154 -8.03 11.83 15.53
C ALA A 154 -6.90 11.07 14.79
N LYS A 155 -6.68 9.78 15.10
CA LYS A 155 -5.69 8.94 14.37
C LYS A 155 -6.11 8.67 12.93
N VAL A 156 -7.41 8.55 12.66
CA VAL A 156 -7.96 8.44 11.30
C VAL A 156 -7.74 9.75 10.55
N VAL A 157 -8.07 10.88 11.19
CA VAL A 157 -7.88 12.23 10.63
C VAL A 157 -6.42 12.48 10.26
N ALA A 158 -5.47 12.17 11.14
CA ALA A 158 -4.05 12.35 10.86
C ALA A 158 -3.59 11.58 9.60
N ALA A 159 -3.99 10.31 9.46
CA ALA A 159 -3.66 9.53 8.27
C ALA A 159 -4.37 10.05 7.00
N LEU A 160 -5.61 10.52 7.12
CA LEU A 160 -6.37 11.10 6.02
C LEU A 160 -5.75 12.40 5.52
N LEU A 161 -5.32 13.29 6.41
CA LEU A 161 -4.62 14.53 6.07
C LEU A 161 -3.33 14.24 5.33
N MET A 162 -2.51 13.30 5.82
CA MET A 162 -1.30 12.86 5.13
C MET A 162 -1.60 12.32 3.72
N SER A 163 -2.72 11.59 3.55
CA SER A 163 -3.15 11.11 2.24
C SER A 163 -3.48 12.26 1.29
N ILE A 164 -4.16 13.31 1.78
CA ILE A 164 -4.51 14.49 0.98
C ILE A 164 -3.24 15.28 0.64
N GLU A 165 -2.35 15.50 1.60
CA GLU A 165 -1.11 16.27 1.40
C GLU A 165 -0.15 15.59 0.40
N THR A 166 -0.03 14.26 0.46
CA THR A 166 0.92 13.52 -0.39
C THR A 166 0.38 13.19 -1.78
N ALA A 167 -0.94 13.17 -1.98
CA ALA A 167 -1.55 12.87 -3.28
C ALA A 167 -2.91 13.60 -3.46
N PRO A 168 -2.95 14.95 -3.46
CA PRO A 168 -4.22 15.70 -3.46
C PRO A 168 -5.07 15.44 -4.70
N MET A 169 -4.41 15.30 -5.86
CA MET A 169 -5.09 15.19 -7.16
C MET A 169 -5.37 13.76 -7.62
N LEU A 170 -5.18 12.77 -6.76
CA LEU A 170 -5.46 11.37 -7.11
C LEU A 170 -6.97 11.10 -7.02
N ASN A 171 -7.65 11.20 -8.16
CA ASN A 171 -9.11 11.13 -8.28
C ASN A 171 -9.73 9.82 -7.76
N THR A 172 -9.01 8.70 -7.87
CA THR A 172 -9.47 7.40 -7.35
C THR A 172 -9.65 7.40 -5.83
N LEU A 173 -8.99 8.32 -5.12
CA LEU A 173 -9.09 8.47 -3.67
C LEU A 173 -10.14 9.49 -3.23
N TRP A 174 -10.69 10.31 -4.12
CA TRP A 174 -11.64 11.34 -3.73
C TRP A 174 -12.91 10.80 -3.07
N PRO A 175 -13.63 9.81 -3.65
CA PRO A 175 -14.82 9.28 -3.00
C PRO A 175 -14.55 8.65 -1.62
N PRO A 176 -13.58 7.76 -1.43
CA PRO A 176 -13.31 7.20 -0.11
C PRO A 176 -12.79 8.24 0.89
N ARG A 177 -12.03 9.25 0.47
CA ARG A 177 -11.62 10.35 1.34
C ARG A 177 -12.80 11.19 1.80
N LEU A 178 -13.74 11.53 0.90
CA LEU A 178 -14.92 12.27 1.28
C LEU A 178 -15.72 11.53 2.36
N GLN A 179 -15.89 10.22 2.21
CA GLN A 179 -16.56 9.43 3.23
C GLN A 179 -15.84 9.48 4.58
N LEU A 180 -14.51 9.36 4.58
CA LEU A 180 -13.70 9.47 5.81
C LEU A 180 -13.77 10.89 6.41
N ILE A 181 -13.83 11.94 5.59
CA ILE A 181 -14.00 13.32 6.04
C ILE A 181 -15.34 13.46 6.78
N LEU A 182 -16.44 13.03 6.14
CA LEU A 182 -17.79 13.14 6.71
C LEU A 182 -17.89 12.37 8.04
N ASP A 183 -17.44 11.13 8.06
CA ASP A 183 -17.49 10.28 9.25
C ASP A 183 -16.66 10.85 10.42
N ASN A 184 -15.56 11.54 10.15
CA ASN A 184 -14.61 12.03 11.16
C ASN A 184 -14.65 13.54 11.39
N TRP A 185 -15.63 14.28 10.85
CA TRP A 185 -15.68 15.73 10.84
C TRP A 185 -15.43 16.37 12.22
N ARG A 186 -15.95 15.78 13.26
CA ARG A 186 -15.82 16.28 14.65
C ARG A 186 -14.38 16.27 15.18
N PHE A 187 -13.50 15.47 14.60
CA PHE A 187 -12.11 15.32 15.06
C PHE A 187 -11.12 16.25 14.34
N PHE A 188 -11.56 16.99 13.33
CA PHE A 188 -10.74 18.02 12.69
C PHE A 188 -10.70 19.28 13.57
N THR A 189 -9.53 19.90 13.66
CA THR A 189 -9.34 21.25 14.20
C THR A 189 -9.99 22.29 13.28
N SER A 190 -10.16 23.53 13.75
CA SER A 190 -10.73 24.60 12.92
C SER A 190 -9.91 24.86 11.67
N GLU A 191 -8.59 24.91 11.79
CA GLU A 191 -7.67 25.11 10.65
C GLU A 191 -7.74 23.96 9.63
N GLU A 192 -7.79 22.73 10.13
CA GLU A 192 -7.93 21.54 9.26
C GLU A 192 -9.26 21.54 8.55
N ARG A 193 -10.36 21.98 9.20
CA ARG A 193 -11.68 22.09 8.59
C ARG A 193 -11.68 23.07 7.42
N GLU A 194 -11.05 24.23 7.55
CA GLU A 194 -10.92 25.20 6.44
C GLU A 194 -10.17 24.59 5.26
N ARG A 195 -9.05 23.92 5.50
CA ARG A 195 -8.29 23.21 4.46
C ARG A 195 -9.10 22.10 3.79
N ILE A 196 -9.88 21.35 4.55
CA ILE A 196 -10.73 20.27 4.02
C ILE A 196 -11.88 20.83 3.20
N VAL A 197 -12.53 21.91 3.64
CA VAL A 197 -13.58 22.59 2.87
C VAL A 197 -13.04 23.04 1.50
N ALA A 198 -11.87 23.69 1.48
CA ALA A 198 -11.22 24.09 0.24
C ALA A 198 -10.86 22.90 -0.65
N HIS A 199 -10.36 21.81 -0.07
CA HIS A 199 -10.04 20.58 -0.80
C HIS A 199 -11.30 19.93 -1.41
N VAL A 200 -12.42 19.90 -0.70
CA VAL A 200 -13.69 19.35 -1.19
C VAL A 200 -14.25 20.20 -2.33
N ALA A 201 -14.20 21.54 -2.21
CA ALA A 201 -14.61 22.46 -3.27
C ALA A 201 -13.75 22.28 -4.53
N GLU A 202 -12.44 22.15 -4.39
CA GLU A 202 -11.52 21.91 -5.51
C GLU A 202 -11.77 20.54 -6.16
N THR A 203 -12.02 19.50 -5.35
CA THR A 203 -12.35 18.15 -5.84
C THR A 203 -13.65 18.16 -6.64
N TRP A 204 -14.67 18.94 -6.19
CA TRP A 204 -15.90 19.15 -6.93
C TRP A 204 -15.63 19.80 -8.29
N ARG A 205 -14.84 20.88 -8.30
CA ARG A 205 -14.52 21.64 -9.52
C ARG A 205 -13.81 20.78 -10.57
N LEU A 206 -12.90 19.88 -10.13
CA LEU A 206 -12.11 19.02 -10.99
C LEU A 206 -12.82 17.71 -11.37
N SER A 207 -13.91 17.36 -10.68
CA SER A 207 -14.62 16.10 -10.90
C SER A 207 -15.46 16.14 -12.17
N THR A 208 -15.27 15.17 -13.06
CA THR A 208 -16.10 15.01 -14.26
C THR A 208 -17.41 14.28 -13.98
N ASP A 209 -17.42 13.35 -13.02
CA ASP A 209 -18.64 12.72 -12.50
C ASP A 209 -18.81 13.16 -11.04
N ARG A 210 -19.86 13.89 -10.74
CA ARG A 210 -20.15 14.45 -9.42
C ARG A 210 -21.19 13.67 -8.63
N ARG A 211 -21.75 12.59 -9.20
CA ARG A 211 -22.80 11.79 -8.54
C ARG A 211 -22.34 11.19 -7.23
N TRP A 212 -21.07 10.82 -7.12
CA TRP A 212 -20.52 10.24 -5.90
C TRP A 212 -20.55 11.19 -4.69
N PHE A 213 -20.66 12.52 -4.89
CA PHE A 213 -20.88 13.46 -3.78
C PHE A 213 -22.27 13.25 -3.15
N ALA A 214 -23.31 13.09 -3.98
CA ALA A 214 -24.65 12.80 -3.47
C ALA A 214 -24.73 11.40 -2.86
N ASP A 215 -24.03 10.42 -3.44
CA ASP A 215 -23.96 9.04 -2.92
C ASP A 215 -23.22 8.97 -1.57
N ALA A 216 -22.35 9.93 -1.25
CA ALA A 216 -21.65 10.01 0.03
C ALA A 216 -22.54 10.52 1.18
N ILE A 217 -23.66 11.17 0.89
CA ILE A 217 -24.58 11.72 1.88
C ILE A 217 -25.35 10.59 2.56
N ARG A 218 -25.13 10.39 3.85
CA ARG A 218 -25.84 9.40 4.70
C ARG A 218 -26.72 10.06 5.76
N THR A 219 -26.34 11.28 6.15
CA THR A 219 -27.02 12.03 7.20
C THR A 219 -27.32 13.47 6.76
N PRO A 220 -28.28 14.17 7.41
CA PRO A 220 -28.50 15.58 7.16
C PRO A 220 -27.26 16.46 7.42
N ILE A 221 -26.36 16.03 8.31
CA ILE A 221 -25.12 16.76 8.62
C ILE A 221 -24.16 16.67 7.43
N ASP A 222 -24.08 15.55 6.74
CA ASP A 222 -23.26 15.38 5.53
C ASP A 222 -23.75 16.31 4.43
N GLU A 223 -25.08 16.41 4.24
CA GLU A 223 -25.68 17.32 3.28
C GLU A 223 -25.35 18.78 3.63
N LEU A 224 -25.47 19.15 4.91
CA LEU A 224 -25.14 20.50 5.37
C LEU A 224 -23.67 20.84 5.15
N PHE A 225 -22.78 19.90 5.45
CA PHE A 225 -21.34 20.06 5.17
C PHE A 225 -21.06 20.31 3.70
N LEU A 226 -21.61 19.50 2.81
CA LEU A 226 -21.37 19.67 1.37
C LEU A 226 -21.94 20.99 0.84
N ARG A 227 -23.13 21.40 1.31
CA ARG A 227 -23.70 22.72 1.00
C ARG A 227 -22.80 23.86 1.48
N HIS A 228 -22.19 23.73 2.65
CA HIS A 228 -21.23 24.69 3.16
C HIS A 228 -19.95 24.72 2.32
N ALA A 229 -19.38 23.56 2.02
CA ALA A 229 -18.14 23.45 1.26
C ALA A 229 -18.25 24.00 -0.18
N LEU A 230 -19.46 23.97 -0.76
CA LEU A 230 -19.75 24.49 -2.10
C LEU A 230 -20.45 25.86 -2.07
N GLY A 231 -20.57 26.48 -0.88
CA GLY A 231 -21.39 27.67 -0.66
C GLY A 231 -21.00 28.90 -1.49
N ASP A 232 -19.73 29.00 -1.85
CA ASP A 232 -19.20 30.13 -2.62
C ASP A 232 -19.51 30.06 -4.13
N ASP A 233 -19.94 28.86 -4.63
CA ASP A 233 -20.32 28.65 -6.02
C ASP A 233 -21.84 28.34 -6.14
N PRO A 234 -22.69 29.31 -6.55
CA PRO A 234 -24.12 29.07 -6.70
C PRO A 234 -24.45 27.93 -7.69
N ASN A 235 -23.68 27.80 -8.78
CA ASN A 235 -23.91 26.75 -9.77
C ASN A 235 -23.62 25.36 -9.18
N ALA A 236 -22.55 25.25 -8.38
CA ALA A 236 -22.21 24.00 -7.69
C ALA A 236 -23.30 23.58 -6.71
N ARG A 237 -23.89 24.54 -5.98
CA ARG A 237 -25.00 24.28 -5.05
C ARG A 237 -26.25 23.79 -5.79
N ASP A 238 -26.66 24.46 -6.87
CA ASP A 238 -27.82 24.06 -7.66
C ASP A 238 -27.63 22.67 -8.29
N GLU A 239 -26.41 22.36 -8.74
CA GLU A 239 -26.08 21.05 -9.28
C GLU A 239 -26.12 19.98 -8.19
N LEU A 240 -25.55 20.24 -7.00
CA LEU A 240 -25.61 19.32 -5.86
C LEU A 240 -27.07 19.01 -5.48
N GLU A 241 -27.93 20.01 -5.44
CA GLU A 241 -29.36 19.81 -5.13
C GLU A 241 -30.07 18.91 -6.13
N LYS A 242 -29.81 19.10 -7.44
CA LYS A 242 -30.32 18.21 -8.48
C LYS A 242 -29.84 16.77 -8.32
N LEU A 243 -28.54 16.58 -7.95
CA LEU A 243 -27.97 15.25 -7.73
C LEU A 243 -28.61 14.58 -6.51
N ILE A 244 -28.81 15.30 -5.39
CA ILE A 244 -29.48 14.80 -4.19
C ILE A 244 -30.92 14.40 -4.49
N MET A 245 -31.67 15.24 -5.21
CA MET A 245 -33.05 14.91 -5.59
C MET A 245 -33.13 13.67 -6.47
N ASN A 246 -32.19 13.48 -7.38
CA ASN A 246 -32.11 12.32 -8.25
C ASN A 246 -31.72 11.03 -7.47
N ALA A 247 -30.84 11.15 -6.49
CA ALA A 247 -30.46 10.01 -5.62
C ALA A 247 -31.61 9.54 -4.74
N LYS A 248 -32.46 10.48 -4.24
CA LYS A 248 -33.66 10.15 -3.41
C LYS A 248 -34.81 9.49 -4.19
N LYS A 249 -34.79 9.53 -5.54
CA LYS A 249 -35.81 8.93 -6.41
C LYS A 249 -35.54 7.45 -6.79
N LYS A 250 -34.34 6.94 -6.48
CA LYS A 250 -33.92 5.55 -6.70
C LYS A 250 -34.18 4.70 -5.46
#